data_672002e13784cd5c162d8da08217f605
#
_entry.id   672002e13784cd5c162d8da08217f605
#
_cell.length_a   1.000
_cell.length_b   1.000
_cell.length_c   1.000
_cell.angle_alpha   90.00
_cell.angle_beta   90.00
_cell.angle_gamma   90.00
#
_symmetry.space_group_name_H-M   'P 1'
#
loop_
_entity.id
_entity.type
_entity.pdbx_description
1 polymer ?
#
loop_
_entity_poly.entity_id
_entity_poly.type
_entity_poly.pdbx_seq_one_letter_code
_entity_poly.pdbx_strand_id
1 'polypeptide(L)'
;YLGETSERDFVYDKEKVTSEEARAAFCGTLEGVFPNTAKAEGRARDCDFDCKGKRYTNIATKTAKPRVFIPVFPGTNCELDTARKFDLAGAESEIFVVKNRTSADIEESVQAIAKAISRSNIVAFPGGFSGGDEPDGSGKFIATTFRNPFIAEQIQKLLSERDGLILGICNGFQALIKLG
;
A
#
# COMPACT_ATOMS: atom_id res chain seq x y z
N TYR A 1 36.75 3.53 16.40
CA TYR A 1 36.51 4.96 16.19
C TYR A 1 36.39 5.23 14.69
N LEU A 2 35.30 5.78 14.23
CA LEU A 2 35.06 6.06 12.81
C LEU A 2 35.22 7.55 12.46
N GLY A 3 35.02 8.42 13.41
CA GLY A 3 35.15 9.86 13.24
C GLY A 3 34.22 10.66 14.14
N GLU A 4 34.26 11.96 13.98
CA GLU A 4 33.38 12.92 14.64
C GLU A 4 32.53 13.64 13.61
N THR A 5 31.30 13.97 13.96
CA THR A 5 30.42 14.78 13.11
C THR A 5 30.90 16.22 13.09
N SER A 6 30.90 16.87 11.94
CA SER A 6 31.18 18.29 11.77
C SER A 6 30.09 18.97 10.95
N GLU A 7 29.99 20.28 11.06
CA GLU A 7 29.03 21.08 10.27
C GLU A 7 29.48 21.34 8.82
N ARG A 8 30.63 20.79 8.44
CA ARG A 8 31.27 21.11 7.17
C ARG A 8 31.66 19.86 6.40
N ASP A 9 32.83 19.88 5.79
CA ASP A 9 33.31 18.90 4.84
C ASP A 9 33.72 17.58 5.50
N PHE A 10 33.70 16.51 4.73
CA PHE A 10 34.21 15.20 5.13
C PHE A 10 35.71 15.16 4.96
N VAL A 11 36.42 14.72 5.98
CA VAL A 11 37.88 14.55 5.95
C VAL A 11 38.21 13.11 6.32
N TYR A 12 38.89 12.42 5.41
CA TYR A 12 39.39 11.07 5.64
C TYR A 12 40.86 11.02 5.28
N ASP A 13 41.69 10.66 6.25
CA ASP A 13 43.14 10.75 6.18
C ASP A 13 43.60 12.18 5.81
N LYS A 14 44.06 12.39 4.59
CA LYS A 14 44.45 13.72 4.08
C LYS A 14 43.56 14.27 3.00
N GLU A 15 42.55 13.45 2.60
CA GLU A 15 41.60 13.83 1.59
C GLU A 15 40.42 14.58 2.20
N LYS A 16 40.00 15.61 1.50
CA LYS A 16 38.88 16.44 1.90
C LYS A 16 37.86 16.43 0.79
N VAL A 17 36.59 16.10 1.14
CA VAL A 17 35.44 16.11 0.24
C VAL A 17 34.40 17.05 0.84
N THR A 18 33.94 17.99 0.05
CA THR A 18 32.89 18.92 0.50
C THR A 18 31.56 18.16 0.65
N SER A 19 30.67 18.69 1.50
CA SER A 19 29.33 18.14 1.67
C SER A 19 28.55 18.13 0.34
N GLU A 20 28.81 19.09 -0.52
CA GLU A 20 28.17 19.23 -1.81
C GLU A 20 28.65 18.14 -2.80
N GLU A 21 29.96 17.89 -2.87
CA GLU A 21 30.55 16.82 -3.66
C GLU A 21 30.11 15.44 -3.18
N ALA A 22 30.09 15.21 -1.87
CA ALA A 22 29.63 13.95 -1.29
C ALA A 22 28.14 13.71 -1.61
N ARG A 23 27.30 14.73 -1.52
CA ARG A 23 25.90 14.65 -1.87
C ARG A 23 25.70 14.39 -3.38
N ALA A 24 26.44 15.08 -4.21
CA ALA A 24 26.38 14.88 -5.67
C ALA A 24 26.78 13.47 -6.05
N ALA A 25 27.85 12.93 -5.46
CA ALA A 25 28.29 11.55 -5.69
C ALA A 25 27.24 10.54 -5.21
N PHE A 26 26.69 10.73 -4.00
CA PHE A 26 25.65 9.85 -3.45
C PHE A 26 24.37 9.84 -4.31
N CYS A 27 23.86 11.01 -4.65
CA CYS A 27 22.63 11.14 -5.43
C CYS A 27 22.83 10.75 -6.90
N GLY A 28 24.02 11.02 -7.47
CA GLY A 28 24.30 10.79 -8.89
C GLY A 28 24.60 9.33 -9.27
N THR A 29 24.98 8.49 -8.32
CA THR A 29 25.45 7.13 -8.58
C THR A 29 24.44 6.28 -9.34
N LEU A 30 23.17 6.40 -9.01
CA LEU A 30 22.07 5.62 -9.62
C LEU A 30 21.13 6.48 -10.48
N GLU A 31 21.44 7.75 -10.70
CA GLU A 31 20.54 8.68 -11.39
C GLU A 31 20.13 8.22 -12.79
N GLY A 32 20.99 7.45 -13.49
CA GLY A 32 20.69 6.92 -14.81
C GLY A 32 19.69 5.74 -14.80
N VAL A 33 19.52 5.08 -13.66
CA VAL A 33 18.62 3.91 -13.49
C VAL A 33 17.42 4.26 -12.63
N PHE A 34 17.65 5.01 -11.55
CA PHE A 34 16.64 5.46 -10.60
C PHE A 34 16.78 6.98 -10.40
N PRO A 35 16.19 7.79 -11.28
CA PRO A 35 16.27 9.24 -11.16
C PRO A 35 15.70 9.74 -9.82
N ASN A 36 16.42 10.63 -9.15
CA ASN A 36 15.97 11.25 -7.90
C ASN A 36 14.77 12.19 -8.10
N THR A 37 14.57 12.65 -9.33
CA THR A 37 13.43 13.50 -9.70
C THR A 37 12.64 12.86 -10.83
N ALA A 38 11.34 12.72 -10.62
CA ALA A 38 10.45 12.31 -11.71
C ALA A 38 10.45 13.38 -12.80
N LYS A 39 10.58 12.96 -14.06
CA LYS A 39 10.26 13.82 -15.20
C LYS A 39 8.75 13.97 -15.28
N ALA A 40 8.17 14.77 -14.40
CA ALA A 40 6.75 15.06 -14.42
C ALA A 40 6.48 16.08 -15.53
N GLU A 41 5.73 15.69 -16.53
CA GLU A 41 5.09 16.63 -17.44
C GLU A 41 3.89 17.21 -16.69
N GLY A 42 4.03 18.43 -16.17
CA GLY A 42 2.96 19.15 -15.52
C GLY A 42 3.28 19.64 -14.12
N ARG A 43 2.53 20.63 -13.69
CA ARG A 43 2.61 21.19 -12.35
C ARG A 43 1.87 20.26 -11.38
N ALA A 44 2.48 19.95 -10.25
CA ALA A 44 1.76 19.28 -9.16
C ALA A 44 0.48 20.07 -8.86
N ARG A 45 -0.64 19.38 -8.71
CA ARG A 45 -1.88 20.02 -8.29
C ARG A 45 -1.68 20.50 -6.86
N ASP A 46 -1.90 21.78 -6.63
CA ASP A 46 -2.02 22.30 -5.27
C ASP A 46 -3.27 21.66 -4.66
N CYS A 47 -3.07 20.65 -3.81
CA CYS A 47 -4.13 20.05 -3.04
C CYS A 47 -4.38 20.91 -1.81
N ASP A 48 -5.09 22.02 -2.02
CA ASP A 48 -5.57 22.87 -0.92
C ASP A 48 -6.85 22.22 -0.35
N PHE A 49 -6.65 21.12 0.36
CA PHE A 49 -7.72 20.40 1.01
C PHE A 49 -7.95 20.98 2.41
N ASP A 50 -8.81 21.97 2.50
CA ASP A 50 -9.32 22.47 3.78
C ASP A 50 -10.44 21.54 4.28
N CYS A 51 -10.07 20.59 5.14
CA CYS A 51 -11.04 19.75 5.81
C CYS A 51 -11.79 20.58 6.86
N LYS A 52 -12.74 21.40 6.41
CA LYS A 52 -13.69 22.15 7.28
C LYS A 52 -14.62 21.17 7.99
N GLY A 53 -14.02 20.29 8.82
CA GLY A 53 -14.60 19.71 10.00
C GLY A 53 -16.04 19.16 9.94
N LYS A 54 -16.54 18.66 8.83
CA LYS A 54 -17.67 17.74 8.87
C LYS A 54 -17.12 16.37 9.29
N ARG A 55 -17.04 16.17 10.61
CA ARG A 55 -17.01 14.79 11.11
C ARG A 55 -18.25 14.12 10.58
N TYR A 56 -18.08 13.05 9.82
CA TYR A 56 -19.17 12.17 9.45
C TYR A 56 -19.72 11.51 10.73
N THR A 57 -20.60 12.22 11.42
CA THR A 57 -21.24 11.73 12.65
C THR A 57 -22.44 10.83 12.37
N ASN A 58 -22.90 10.81 11.13
CA ASN A 58 -23.98 9.94 10.68
C ASN A 58 -23.40 8.78 9.86
N ILE A 59 -22.98 7.74 10.57
CA ILE A 59 -22.77 6.43 9.95
C ILE A 59 -24.16 5.91 9.61
N ALA A 60 -24.46 5.81 8.32
CA ALA A 60 -25.76 5.34 7.83
C ALA A 60 -26.04 3.90 8.30
N THR A 61 -25.00 3.11 8.49
CA THR A 61 -25.08 1.73 8.95
C THR A 61 -24.26 1.54 10.22
N LYS A 62 -24.92 1.40 11.36
CA LYS A 62 -24.26 1.05 12.62
C LYS A 62 -24.01 -0.45 12.66
N THR A 63 -22.80 -0.87 12.34
CA THR A 63 -22.37 -2.25 12.50
C THR A 63 -21.70 -2.38 13.87
N ALA A 64 -22.24 -3.23 14.73
CA ALA A 64 -21.73 -3.40 16.10
C ALA A 64 -20.27 -3.95 16.09
N LYS A 65 -19.94 -4.80 15.14
CA LYS A 65 -18.61 -5.40 14.96
C LYS A 65 -18.28 -5.45 13.46
N PRO A 66 -17.59 -4.43 12.90
CA PRO A 66 -17.25 -4.42 11.48
C PRO A 66 -16.34 -5.61 11.12
N ARG A 67 -16.59 -6.23 9.98
CA ARG A 67 -15.71 -7.27 9.43
C ARG A 67 -14.69 -6.67 8.50
N VAL A 68 -13.42 -7.03 8.71
CA VAL A 68 -12.29 -6.57 7.91
C VAL A 68 -11.67 -7.75 7.19
N PHE A 69 -11.68 -7.71 5.88
CA PHE A 69 -11.01 -8.71 5.04
C PHE A 69 -9.60 -8.25 4.68
N ILE A 70 -8.62 -9.09 4.95
CA ILE A 70 -7.19 -8.81 4.74
C ILE A 70 -6.62 -9.88 3.81
N PRO A 71 -6.58 -9.64 2.49
CA PRO A 71 -5.95 -10.57 1.55
C PRO A 71 -4.43 -10.49 1.65
N VAL A 72 -3.78 -11.66 1.69
CA VAL A 72 -2.33 -11.83 1.78
C VAL A 72 -1.81 -12.45 0.50
N PHE A 73 -0.93 -11.75 -0.18
CA PHE A 73 -0.29 -12.16 -1.42
C PHE A 73 1.18 -12.55 -1.16
N PRO A 74 1.84 -13.28 -2.09
CA PRO A 74 3.27 -13.48 -1.99
C PRO A 74 4.02 -12.15 -1.84
N GLY A 75 4.80 -12.02 -0.78
CA GLY A 75 5.51 -10.79 -0.42
C GLY A 75 4.73 -9.79 0.43
N THR A 76 3.47 -10.08 0.80
CA THR A 76 2.76 -9.28 1.82
C THR A 76 3.44 -9.48 3.18
N ASN A 77 3.60 -8.37 3.90
CA ASN A 77 4.00 -8.34 5.30
C ASN A 77 2.99 -7.49 6.08
N CYS A 78 3.11 -7.49 7.40
CA CYS A 78 2.28 -6.66 8.30
C CYS A 78 0.78 -7.04 8.34
N GLU A 79 0.38 -8.20 7.80
CA GLU A 79 -1.00 -8.66 7.86
C GLU A 79 -1.46 -8.91 9.30
N LEU A 80 -0.58 -9.48 10.13
CA LEU A 80 -0.87 -9.73 11.55
C LEU A 80 -0.97 -8.44 12.35
N ASP A 81 -0.08 -7.48 12.10
CA ASP A 81 -0.14 -6.17 12.76
C ASP A 81 -1.38 -5.39 12.33
N THR A 82 -1.74 -5.47 11.05
CA THR A 82 -2.95 -4.85 10.50
C THR A 82 -4.19 -5.45 11.15
N ALA A 83 -4.32 -6.77 11.18
CA ALA A 83 -5.43 -7.46 11.82
C ALA A 83 -5.55 -7.07 13.30
N ARG A 84 -4.43 -7.15 14.03
CA ARG A 84 -4.38 -6.78 15.45
C ARG A 84 -4.88 -5.36 15.71
N LYS A 85 -4.54 -4.40 14.83
CA LYS A 85 -4.99 -3.01 15.01
C LYS A 85 -6.49 -2.85 14.78
N PHE A 86 -7.04 -3.53 13.79
CA PHE A 86 -8.49 -3.55 13.58
C PHE A 86 -9.24 -4.23 14.73
N ASP A 87 -8.74 -5.37 15.22
CA ASP A 87 -9.35 -6.10 16.34
C ASP A 87 -9.32 -5.27 17.63
N LEU A 88 -8.21 -4.57 17.91
CA LEU A 88 -8.11 -3.63 19.03
C LEU A 88 -9.08 -2.45 18.90
N ALA A 89 -9.42 -2.06 17.69
CA ALA A 89 -10.43 -1.04 17.42
C ALA A 89 -11.87 -1.58 17.48
N GLY A 90 -12.08 -2.87 17.80
CA GLY A 90 -13.39 -3.48 17.95
C GLY A 90 -13.95 -4.14 16.68
N ALA A 91 -13.15 -4.30 15.64
CA ALA A 91 -13.54 -5.02 14.43
C ALA A 91 -13.31 -6.55 14.58
N GLU A 92 -13.65 -7.29 13.53
CA GLU A 92 -13.37 -8.72 13.37
C GLU A 92 -12.57 -8.90 12.08
N SER A 93 -11.28 -9.24 12.22
CA SER A 93 -10.39 -9.37 11.08
C SER A 93 -10.35 -10.80 10.55
N GLU A 94 -10.39 -10.94 9.23
CA GLU A 94 -10.21 -12.20 8.50
C GLU A 94 -8.98 -12.07 7.61
N ILE A 95 -7.90 -12.80 7.93
CA ILE A 95 -6.71 -12.92 7.09
C ILE A 95 -6.91 -14.07 6.12
N PHE A 96 -6.71 -13.83 4.83
CA PHE A 96 -6.82 -14.83 3.78
C PHE A 96 -5.55 -14.90 2.95
N VAL A 97 -4.85 -16.03 3.01
CA VAL A 97 -3.64 -16.28 2.20
C VAL A 97 -4.04 -16.77 0.82
N VAL A 98 -3.67 -15.99 -0.19
CA VAL A 98 -3.95 -16.32 -1.60
C VAL A 98 -3.09 -17.50 -2.04
N LYS A 99 -3.73 -18.54 -2.53
CA LYS A 99 -3.07 -19.70 -3.14
C LYS A 99 -2.77 -19.41 -4.60
N ASN A 100 -1.53 -19.63 -5.03
CA ASN A 100 -1.08 -19.31 -6.38
C ASN A 100 -0.15 -20.37 -7.01
N ARG A 101 -0.19 -21.61 -6.52
CA ARG A 101 0.70 -22.68 -6.99
C ARG A 101 0.21 -23.33 -8.29
N THR A 102 -1.09 -23.39 -8.47
CA THR A 102 -1.75 -23.96 -9.65
C THR A 102 -2.87 -23.05 -10.15
N SER A 103 -3.32 -23.25 -11.39
CA SER A 103 -4.47 -22.51 -11.93
C SER A 103 -5.75 -22.75 -11.11
N ALA A 104 -5.94 -23.96 -10.59
CA ALA A 104 -7.07 -24.29 -9.71
C ALA A 104 -7.00 -23.53 -8.38
N ASP A 105 -5.82 -23.42 -7.79
CA ASP A 105 -5.62 -22.62 -6.56
C ASP A 105 -5.96 -21.15 -6.77
N ILE A 106 -5.60 -20.59 -7.94
CA ILE A 106 -5.92 -19.20 -8.29
C ILE A 106 -7.43 -19.02 -8.42
N GLU A 107 -8.10 -19.92 -9.12
CA GLU A 107 -9.57 -19.87 -9.30
C GLU A 107 -10.29 -20.02 -7.96
N GLU A 108 -9.88 -20.97 -7.11
CA GLU A 108 -10.40 -21.13 -5.75
C GLU A 108 -10.19 -19.85 -4.92
N SER A 109 -9.01 -19.25 -5.01
CA SER A 109 -8.70 -18.00 -4.29
C SER A 109 -9.55 -16.83 -4.76
N VAL A 110 -9.78 -16.70 -6.07
CA VAL A 110 -10.65 -15.65 -6.62
C VAL A 110 -12.08 -15.76 -6.08
N GLN A 111 -12.64 -16.98 -6.07
CA GLN A 111 -13.98 -17.23 -5.55
C GLN A 111 -14.06 -16.97 -4.04
N ALA A 112 -13.05 -17.41 -3.28
CA ALA A 112 -12.97 -17.17 -1.85
C ALA A 112 -12.85 -15.68 -1.51
N ILE A 113 -12.02 -14.93 -2.23
CA ILE A 113 -11.88 -13.48 -2.08
C ILE A 113 -13.22 -12.78 -2.35
N ALA A 114 -13.88 -13.07 -3.48
CA ALA A 114 -15.16 -12.48 -3.81
C ALA A 114 -16.22 -12.75 -2.73
N LYS A 115 -16.29 -13.98 -2.24
CA LYS A 115 -17.16 -14.37 -1.12
C LYS A 115 -16.81 -13.67 0.19
N ALA A 116 -15.53 -13.49 0.51
CA ALA A 116 -15.11 -12.79 1.71
C ALA A 116 -15.48 -11.29 1.63
N ILE A 117 -15.23 -10.63 0.51
CA ILE A 117 -15.60 -9.23 0.29
C ILE A 117 -17.11 -9.04 0.41
N SER A 118 -17.93 -9.98 -0.11
CA SER A 118 -19.39 -9.84 -0.06
C SER A 118 -19.96 -9.76 1.36
N ARG A 119 -19.24 -10.26 2.36
CA ARG A 119 -19.63 -10.25 3.79
C ARG A 119 -18.84 -9.28 4.65
N SER A 120 -17.87 -8.57 4.07
CA SER A 120 -17.01 -7.63 4.79
C SER A 120 -17.52 -6.20 4.72
N ASN A 121 -17.16 -5.39 5.70
CA ASN A 121 -17.42 -3.94 5.73
C ASN A 121 -16.18 -3.16 5.27
N ILE A 122 -14.99 -3.74 5.47
CA ILE A 122 -13.71 -3.12 5.15
C ILE A 122 -12.85 -4.14 4.41
N VAL A 123 -12.15 -3.69 3.36
CA VAL A 123 -11.05 -4.42 2.74
C VAL A 123 -9.76 -3.68 3.05
N ALA A 124 -8.80 -4.35 3.68
CA ALA A 124 -7.53 -3.75 4.05
C ALA A 124 -6.37 -4.46 3.34
N PHE A 125 -5.60 -3.71 2.56
CA PHE A 125 -4.38 -4.19 1.91
C PHE A 125 -3.18 -3.79 2.75
N PRO A 126 -2.49 -4.76 3.38
CA PRO A 126 -1.30 -4.49 4.18
C PRO A 126 -0.13 -4.01 3.35
N GLY A 127 0.93 -3.61 4.03
CA GLY A 127 2.22 -3.35 3.43
C GLY A 127 2.97 -4.61 3.04
N GLY A 128 4.13 -4.43 2.44
CA GLY A 128 5.03 -5.48 1.99
C GLY A 128 5.59 -5.18 0.61
N PHE A 129 5.95 -6.24 -0.11
CA PHE A 129 6.64 -6.17 -1.41
C PHE A 129 6.00 -7.12 -2.42
N SER A 130 4.66 -7.16 -2.48
CA SER A 130 3.97 -8.06 -3.41
C SER A 130 4.23 -7.69 -4.87
N GLY A 131 4.88 -8.59 -5.60
CA GLY A 131 5.33 -8.36 -6.98
C GLY A 131 6.68 -7.67 -7.10
N GLY A 132 7.44 -7.56 -6.00
CA GLY A 132 8.71 -6.83 -5.93
C GLY A 132 8.54 -5.35 -5.63
N ASP A 133 9.65 -4.65 -5.43
CA ASP A 133 9.69 -3.20 -5.13
C ASP A 133 10.21 -2.38 -6.32
N GLU A 134 10.16 -2.94 -7.51
CA GLU A 134 10.47 -2.24 -8.73
C GLU A 134 9.32 -1.30 -9.12
N PRO A 135 9.59 -0.19 -9.84
CA PRO A 135 8.57 0.80 -10.19
C PRO A 135 7.30 0.22 -10.80
N ASP A 136 7.44 -0.79 -11.66
CA ASP A 136 6.32 -1.47 -12.30
C ASP A 136 5.78 -2.68 -11.51
N GLY A 137 6.55 -3.17 -10.54
CA GLY A 137 6.25 -4.39 -9.76
C GLY A 137 5.38 -4.16 -8.55
N SER A 138 5.55 -3.03 -7.87
CA SER A 138 4.90 -2.74 -6.58
C SER A 138 3.38 -2.89 -6.62
N GLY A 139 2.86 -3.79 -5.79
CA GLY A 139 1.42 -4.05 -5.72
C GLY A 139 0.83 -4.77 -6.93
N LYS A 140 1.65 -5.28 -7.86
CA LYS A 140 1.20 -5.87 -9.12
C LYS A 140 0.29 -7.09 -8.92
N PHE A 141 0.62 -7.99 -8.01
CA PHE A 141 -0.21 -9.17 -7.75
C PHE A 141 -1.58 -8.79 -7.21
N ILE A 142 -1.63 -7.84 -6.28
CA ILE A 142 -2.88 -7.30 -5.74
C ILE A 142 -3.70 -6.70 -6.88
N ALA A 143 -3.12 -5.78 -7.64
CA ALA A 143 -3.81 -5.08 -8.71
C ALA A 143 -4.32 -6.04 -9.80
N THR A 144 -3.53 -7.04 -10.20
CA THR A 144 -3.93 -8.03 -11.20
C THR A 144 -5.11 -8.88 -10.71
N THR A 145 -5.05 -9.34 -9.45
CA THR A 145 -6.12 -10.16 -8.86
C THR A 145 -7.40 -9.36 -8.70
N PHE A 146 -7.31 -8.11 -8.25
CA PHE A 146 -8.50 -7.27 -8.01
C PHE A 146 -9.12 -6.69 -9.29
N ARG A 147 -8.45 -6.81 -10.44
CA ARG A 147 -9.06 -6.59 -11.77
C ARG A 147 -9.91 -7.75 -12.25
N ASN A 148 -9.88 -8.90 -11.57
CA ASN A 148 -10.76 -10.01 -11.91
C ASN A 148 -12.23 -9.55 -11.77
N PRO A 149 -13.10 -9.80 -12.78
CA PRO A 149 -14.47 -9.30 -12.80
C PRO A 149 -15.31 -9.71 -11.58
N PHE A 150 -15.14 -10.93 -11.07
CA PHE A 150 -15.88 -11.40 -9.88
C PHE A 150 -15.51 -10.63 -8.63
N ILE A 151 -14.23 -10.31 -8.46
CA ILE A 151 -13.74 -9.52 -7.32
C ILE A 151 -14.12 -8.05 -7.50
N ALA A 152 -13.90 -7.49 -8.69
CA ALA A 152 -14.23 -6.10 -9.01
C ALA A 152 -15.72 -5.79 -8.76
N GLU A 153 -16.62 -6.68 -9.13
CA GLU A 153 -18.04 -6.55 -8.84
C GLU A 153 -18.32 -6.45 -7.33
N GLN A 154 -17.68 -7.29 -6.52
CA GLN A 154 -17.88 -7.25 -5.08
C GLN A 154 -17.29 -5.98 -4.42
N ILE A 155 -16.17 -5.48 -4.94
CA ILE A 155 -15.61 -4.19 -4.53
C ILE A 155 -16.57 -3.05 -4.88
N GLN A 156 -17.12 -3.05 -6.09
CA GLN A 156 -18.11 -2.05 -6.50
C GLN A 156 -19.33 -2.07 -5.57
N LYS A 157 -19.89 -3.23 -5.28
CA LYS A 157 -21.00 -3.38 -4.32
C LYS A 157 -20.63 -2.96 -2.91
N LEU A 158 -19.41 -3.26 -2.47
CA LEU A 158 -18.92 -2.81 -1.16
C LEU A 158 -18.96 -1.30 -1.05
N LEU A 159 -18.47 -0.59 -2.05
CA LEU A 159 -18.33 0.87 -2.03
C LEU A 159 -19.64 1.59 -2.32
N SER A 160 -20.42 1.13 -3.31
CA SER A 160 -21.60 1.87 -3.80
C SER A 160 -22.91 1.50 -3.09
N GLU A 161 -23.04 0.26 -2.60
CA GLU A 161 -24.32 -0.24 -2.05
C GLU A 161 -24.27 -0.47 -0.54
N ARG A 162 -23.08 -0.78 0.01
CA ARG A 162 -22.95 -1.18 1.42
C ARG A 162 -22.22 -0.17 2.29
N ASP A 163 -21.87 1.01 1.77
CA ASP A 163 -21.12 2.05 2.47
C ASP A 163 -19.81 1.53 3.09
N GLY A 164 -19.16 0.60 2.39
CA GLY A 164 -17.95 -0.04 2.85
C GLY A 164 -16.70 0.79 2.58
N LEU A 165 -15.59 0.37 3.16
CA LEU A 165 -14.32 1.09 3.11
C LEU A 165 -13.21 0.22 2.52
N ILE A 166 -12.23 0.88 1.89
CA ILE A 166 -10.98 0.26 1.46
C ILE A 166 -9.82 1.04 2.05
N LEU A 167 -8.86 0.31 2.62
CA LEU A 167 -7.62 0.86 3.14
C LEU A 167 -6.43 0.18 2.46
N GLY A 168 -5.49 0.96 1.96
CA GLY A 168 -4.20 0.47 1.46
C GLY A 168 -3.05 1.12 2.21
N ILE A 169 -2.11 0.31 2.70
CA ILE A 169 -0.93 0.77 3.43
C ILE A 169 0.32 0.43 2.62
N CYS A 170 1.19 1.39 2.36
CA CYS A 170 2.46 1.22 1.65
C CYS A 170 2.27 0.46 0.31
N ASN A 171 2.67 -0.80 0.23
CA ASN A 171 2.47 -1.64 -0.96
C ASN A 171 0.98 -1.82 -1.32
N GLY A 172 0.10 -1.90 -0.32
CA GLY A 172 -1.35 -1.89 -0.53
C GLY A 172 -1.85 -0.56 -1.13
N PHE A 173 -1.30 0.57 -0.70
CA PHE A 173 -1.60 1.87 -1.31
C PHE A 173 -1.13 1.93 -2.77
N GLN A 174 0.08 1.45 -3.07
CA GLN A 174 0.59 1.36 -4.45
C GLN A 174 -0.33 0.52 -5.34
N ALA A 175 -0.89 -0.57 -4.80
CA ALA A 175 -1.87 -1.38 -5.52
C ALA A 175 -3.16 -0.62 -5.81
N LEU A 176 -3.66 0.16 -4.84
CA LEU A 176 -4.86 0.99 -5.03
C LEU A 176 -4.66 2.04 -6.12
N ILE A 177 -3.50 2.71 -6.15
CA ILE A 177 -3.16 3.66 -7.22
C ILE A 177 -3.14 2.98 -8.59
N LYS A 178 -2.68 1.72 -8.69
CA LYS A 178 -2.69 0.95 -9.95
C LYS A 178 -4.10 0.49 -10.37
N LEU A 179 -5.00 0.39 -9.43
CA LEU A 179 -6.41 0.01 -9.70
C LEU A 179 -7.24 1.20 -10.20
N GLY A 180 -6.87 2.44 -9.85
CA GLY A 180 -7.57 3.68 -10.19
C GLY A 180 -8.51 4.07 -9.06
#